data_87621d8975b53b9f974f62a6868bc4fc
#
_entry.id   87621d8975b53b9f974f62a6868bc4fc
#
_cell.length_a   1.000
_cell.length_b   1.000
_cell.length_c   1.000
_cell.angle_alpha   90.00
_cell.angle_beta   90.00
_cell.angle_gamma   90.00
#
_symmetry.space_group_name_H-M   'P 1'
#
loop_
_entity.id
_entity.type
_entity.pdbx_description
1 polymer ?
#
loop_
_entity_poly.entity_id
_entity_poly.type
_entity_poly.pdbx_seq_one_letter_code
_entity_poly.pdbx_strand_id
1 'polypeptide(L)'
;MKRAGYLFVLLVSAAAVTLTAQSKRTFTNPRPEPYFKTLFPNAGGFSTFGGTPLHYKVYGVDPKTNPNAPPIGFIFWTTDVSPNDYGYHGPIHFLVGMDTRGIIQGVIMDYNSEPYGYFSVDPPKFVEQFKNKSIRDPFQIGRDIAAVSRASITMNHAARVLRDSTRTMAKTFLTPDQITKPQQ
;
A
#
# COMPACT_ATOMS: atom_id res chain seq x y z
N MET A 1 23.13 -12.78 -71.40
CA MET A 1 23.71 -12.16 -70.18
C MET A 1 22.54 -11.68 -69.32
N LYS A 2 22.16 -12.45 -68.25
CA LYS A 2 21.04 -12.14 -67.36
C LYS A 2 21.62 -11.56 -66.06
N ARG A 3 21.31 -10.31 -65.73
CA ARG A 3 21.69 -9.66 -64.45
C ARG A 3 20.60 -9.98 -63.42
N ALA A 4 20.97 -10.72 -62.39
CA ALA A 4 20.13 -10.96 -61.20
C ALA A 4 20.33 -9.78 -60.24
N GLY A 5 19.22 -9.05 -59.96
CA GLY A 5 19.15 -8.00 -58.96
C GLY A 5 18.77 -8.61 -57.59
N TYR A 6 19.65 -8.47 -56.60
CA TYR A 6 19.33 -8.85 -55.22
C TYR A 6 18.61 -7.71 -54.54
N LEU A 7 17.38 -7.97 -54.16
CA LEU A 7 16.54 -7.06 -53.34
C LEU A 7 16.90 -7.27 -51.86
N PHE A 8 17.58 -6.30 -51.27
CA PHE A 8 17.89 -6.32 -49.81
C PHE A 8 16.71 -5.74 -49.05
N VAL A 9 15.95 -6.59 -48.38
CA VAL A 9 14.86 -6.17 -47.50
C VAL A 9 15.45 -5.88 -46.11
N LEU A 10 15.55 -4.60 -45.77
CA LEU A 10 15.93 -4.13 -44.43
C LEU A 10 14.71 -4.24 -43.49
N LEU A 11 14.72 -5.25 -42.62
CA LEU A 11 13.78 -5.38 -41.51
C LEU A 11 14.21 -4.42 -40.40
N VAL A 12 13.53 -3.27 -40.30
CA VAL A 12 13.64 -2.36 -39.16
C VAL A 12 12.74 -2.88 -38.06
N SER A 13 13.31 -3.54 -37.07
CA SER A 13 12.62 -3.90 -35.84
C SER A 13 12.42 -2.65 -34.97
N ALA A 14 11.23 -2.10 -34.95
CA ALA A 14 10.84 -1.06 -34.02
C ALA A 14 10.72 -1.67 -32.61
N ALA A 15 11.74 -1.50 -31.78
CA ALA A 15 11.64 -1.77 -30.37
C ALA A 15 10.72 -0.72 -29.73
N ALA A 16 9.51 -1.12 -29.40
CA ALA A 16 8.58 -0.29 -28.63
C ALA A 16 9.15 -0.14 -27.21
N VAL A 17 9.79 0.98 -26.94
CA VAL A 17 10.14 1.38 -25.58
C VAL A 17 8.85 1.78 -24.87
N THR A 18 8.31 0.88 -24.07
CA THR A 18 7.21 1.21 -23.16
C THR A 18 7.76 2.13 -22.07
N LEU A 19 7.57 3.43 -22.24
CA LEU A 19 7.82 4.42 -21.21
C LEU A 19 6.77 4.21 -20.13
N THR A 20 7.08 3.44 -19.08
CA THR A 20 6.29 3.43 -17.86
C THR A 20 6.45 4.82 -17.23
N ALA A 21 5.41 5.62 -17.33
CA ALA A 21 5.34 6.89 -16.61
C ALA A 21 5.39 6.58 -15.11
N GLN A 22 6.58 6.74 -14.52
CA GLN A 22 6.71 6.74 -13.07
C GLN A 22 5.92 7.95 -12.57
N SER A 23 4.79 7.67 -11.91
CA SER A 23 4.03 8.66 -11.19
C SER A 23 4.98 9.43 -10.27
N LYS A 24 5.08 10.73 -10.45
CA LYS A 24 5.95 11.60 -9.67
C LYS A 24 5.41 11.63 -8.25
N ARG A 25 6.05 10.87 -7.35
CA ARG A 25 5.68 10.82 -5.93
C ARG A 25 5.86 12.20 -5.31
N THR A 26 4.78 12.77 -4.84
CA THR A 26 4.75 14.07 -4.12
C THR A 26 4.75 13.87 -2.61
N PHE A 27 5.38 12.80 -2.10
CA PHE A 27 5.29 12.46 -0.68
C PHE A 27 6.45 13.05 0.12
N THR A 28 6.16 13.40 1.37
CA THR A 28 7.08 14.05 2.27
C THR A 28 8.18 13.13 2.77
N ASN A 29 7.94 11.81 2.80
CA ASN A 29 8.91 10.83 3.27
C ASN A 29 9.29 9.80 2.19
N PRO A 30 10.37 10.04 1.42
CA PRO A 30 10.83 9.10 0.40
C PRO A 30 11.51 7.84 0.99
N ARG A 31 11.76 7.80 2.31
CA ARG A 31 12.46 6.71 3.00
C ARG A 31 11.62 6.18 4.17
N PRO A 32 10.70 5.23 3.91
CA PRO A 32 9.84 4.68 4.96
C PRO A 32 10.53 3.66 5.87
N GLU A 33 11.77 3.27 5.60
CA GLU A 33 12.49 2.22 6.32
C GLU A 33 12.54 2.42 7.84
N PRO A 34 12.69 3.63 8.39
CA PRO A 34 12.63 3.85 9.85
C PRO A 34 11.32 3.37 10.49
N TYR A 35 10.22 3.37 9.74
CA TYR A 35 8.91 2.95 10.25
C TYR A 35 8.67 1.44 10.13
N PHE A 36 9.49 0.70 9.39
CA PHE A 36 9.29 -0.72 9.18
C PHE A 36 9.28 -1.51 10.50
N LYS A 37 10.21 -1.20 11.39
CA LYS A 37 10.27 -1.82 12.71
C LYS A 37 9.16 -1.37 13.66
N THR A 38 8.59 -0.20 13.46
CA THR A 38 7.38 0.24 14.17
C THR A 38 6.16 -0.58 13.74
N LEU A 39 6.03 -0.85 12.44
CA LEU A 39 4.95 -1.66 11.89
C LEU A 39 5.13 -3.16 12.19
N PHE A 40 6.37 -3.66 12.12
CA PHE A 40 6.71 -5.06 12.37
C PHE A 40 7.95 -5.17 13.29
N PRO A 41 7.79 -5.03 14.61
CA PRO A 41 8.92 -5.05 15.56
C PRO A 41 9.78 -6.30 15.47
N ASN A 42 9.15 -7.45 15.25
CA ASN A 42 9.79 -8.77 15.23
C ASN A 42 10.22 -9.23 13.82
N ALA A 43 10.18 -8.35 12.81
CA ALA A 43 10.62 -8.73 11.47
C ALA A 43 12.13 -9.01 11.44
N GLY A 44 12.52 -10.11 10.78
CA GLY A 44 13.93 -10.46 10.52
C GLY A 44 14.50 -9.71 9.32
N GLY A 45 13.64 -9.30 8.36
CA GLY A 45 14.09 -8.56 7.19
C GLY A 45 12.93 -8.09 6.30
N PHE A 46 13.30 -7.30 5.29
CA PHE A 46 12.36 -6.69 4.34
C PHE A 46 12.89 -6.83 2.91
N SER A 47 11.99 -6.97 1.94
CA SER A 47 12.36 -6.93 0.52
C SER A 47 12.68 -5.51 0.05
N THR A 48 13.19 -5.40 -1.17
CA THR A 48 13.13 -4.15 -1.92
C THR A 48 11.68 -3.81 -2.27
N PHE A 49 11.43 -2.52 -2.53
CA PHE A 49 10.13 -2.06 -2.97
C PHE A 49 9.83 -2.51 -4.39
N GLY A 50 8.69 -3.16 -4.63
CA GLY A 50 8.34 -3.69 -5.95
C GLY A 50 7.06 -4.50 -5.94
N GLY A 51 6.78 -5.17 -7.06
CA GLY A 51 5.56 -5.99 -7.25
C GLY A 51 4.37 -5.20 -7.76
N THR A 52 3.24 -5.89 -7.92
CA THR A 52 1.97 -5.32 -8.36
C THR A 52 0.85 -5.84 -7.47
N PRO A 53 0.20 -4.98 -6.67
CA PRO A 53 0.56 -3.57 -6.36
C PRO A 53 1.95 -3.40 -5.73
N LEU A 54 2.50 -2.17 -5.78
CA LEU A 54 3.81 -1.87 -5.20
C LEU A 54 3.81 -2.04 -3.67
N HIS A 55 4.78 -2.80 -3.14
CA HIS A 55 4.88 -3.10 -1.70
C HIS A 55 6.28 -3.57 -1.30
N TYR A 56 6.52 -3.63 0.01
CA TYR A 56 7.62 -4.37 0.63
C TYR A 56 7.06 -5.67 1.21
N LYS A 57 7.75 -6.80 1.02
CA LYS A 57 7.48 -8.03 1.77
C LYS A 57 8.22 -7.99 3.10
N VAL A 58 7.56 -8.44 4.14
CA VAL A 58 8.13 -8.57 5.49
C VAL A 58 8.41 -10.04 5.76
N TYR A 59 9.58 -10.34 6.31
CA TYR A 59 10.02 -11.70 6.61
C TYR A 59 10.29 -11.86 8.10
N GLY A 60 9.98 -13.04 8.64
CA GLY A 60 10.30 -13.40 10.03
C GLY A 60 11.79 -13.66 10.29
N VAL A 61 12.54 -13.98 9.23
CA VAL A 61 14.00 -14.20 9.23
C VAL A 61 14.64 -13.34 8.15
N ASP A 62 15.95 -13.08 8.26
CA ASP A 62 16.65 -12.32 7.21
C ASP A 62 16.59 -13.07 5.86
N PRO A 63 15.99 -12.48 4.82
CA PRO A 63 15.90 -13.11 3.51
C PRO A 63 17.26 -13.34 2.82
N LYS A 64 18.33 -12.69 3.30
CA LYS A 64 19.70 -12.97 2.84
C LYS A 64 20.21 -14.31 3.33
N THR A 65 19.80 -14.70 4.53
CA THR A 65 20.19 -16.01 5.12
C THR A 65 19.24 -17.14 4.72
N ASN A 66 17.97 -16.81 4.48
CA ASN A 66 16.97 -17.76 4.00
C ASN A 66 16.13 -17.17 2.84
N PRO A 67 16.63 -17.26 1.59
CA PRO A 67 15.94 -16.69 0.43
C PRO A 67 14.55 -17.28 0.15
N ASN A 68 14.27 -18.48 0.66
CA ASN A 68 12.99 -19.18 0.46
C ASN A 68 12.01 -18.97 1.61
N ALA A 69 12.33 -18.13 2.60
CA ALA A 69 11.42 -17.86 3.70
C ALA A 69 10.11 -17.22 3.16
N PRO A 70 8.93 -17.73 3.58
CA PRO A 70 7.68 -17.10 3.20
C PRO A 70 7.55 -15.71 3.88
N PRO A 71 6.89 -14.77 3.24
CA PRO A 71 6.60 -13.48 3.87
C PRO A 71 5.61 -13.68 5.03
N ILE A 72 5.77 -12.89 6.09
CA ILE A 72 4.86 -12.82 7.24
C ILE A 72 3.91 -11.61 7.14
N GLY A 73 4.12 -10.73 6.17
CA GLY A 73 3.29 -9.55 5.94
C GLY A 73 3.79 -8.68 4.80
N PHE A 74 3.12 -7.54 4.65
CA PHE A 74 3.35 -6.56 3.61
C PHE A 74 3.34 -5.15 4.18
N ILE A 75 4.20 -4.27 3.66
CA ILE A 75 4.18 -2.84 3.92
C ILE A 75 3.96 -2.14 2.59
N PHE A 76 2.99 -1.23 2.53
CA PHE A 76 2.62 -0.56 1.29
C PHE A 76 2.05 0.83 1.55
N TRP A 77 2.11 1.68 0.54
CA TRP A 77 1.47 2.97 0.54
C TRP A 77 0.06 2.86 -0.03
N THR A 78 -0.91 3.50 0.63
CA THR A 78 -2.31 3.47 0.18
C THR A 78 -2.46 4.03 -1.24
N THR A 79 -1.75 5.07 -1.58
CA THR A 79 -1.80 5.71 -2.89
C THR A 79 -1.13 4.92 -4.02
N ASP A 80 -0.21 4.00 -3.71
CA ASP A 80 0.35 3.08 -4.69
C ASP A 80 -0.62 1.93 -5.02
N VAL A 81 -1.47 1.57 -4.04
CA VAL A 81 -2.46 0.48 -4.18
C VAL A 81 -3.79 1.00 -4.74
N SER A 82 -4.20 2.19 -4.33
CA SER A 82 -5.45 2.84 -4.74
C SER A 82 -5.20 4.28 -5.21
N PRO A 83 -4.53 4.46 -6.36
CA PRO A 83 -4.06 5.78 -6.80
C PRO A 83 -5.17 6.78 -7.14
N ASN A 84 -6.38 6.29 -7.38
CA ASN A 84 -7.56 7.11 -7.74
C ASN A 84 -8.47 7.38 -6.55
N ASP A 85 -8.07 7.00 -5.33
CA ASP A 85 -8.86 7.23 -4.13
C ASP A 85 -8.39 8.50 -3.42
N TYR A 86 -9.20 9.54 -3.51
CA TYR A 86 -8.88 10.87 -2.98
C TYR A 86 -9.72 11.19 -1.75
N GLY A 87 -9.16 12.01 -0.86
CA GLY A 87 -9.89 12.72 0.17
C GLY A 87 -10.74 13.85 -0.40
N TYR A 88 -11.14 14.79 0.44
CA TYR A 88 -11.89 15.98 0.02
C TYR A 88 -11.01 16.95 -0.79
N HIS A 89 -9.76 17.13 -0.40
CA HIS A 89 -8.80 18.06 -1.02
C HIS A 89 -7.65 17.40 -1.78
N GLY A 90 -7.51 16.09 -1.68
CA GLY A 90 -6.42 15.38 -2.35
C GLY A 90 -6.17 13.98 -1.81
N PRO A 91 -5.06 13.36 -2.19
CA PRO A 91 -4.73 12.04 -1.70
C PRO A 91 -4.43 12.07 -0.19
N ILE A 92 -4.90 11.05 0.52
CA ILE A 92 -4.52 10.79 1.90
C ILE A 92 -3.54 9.62 1.86
N HIS A 93 -2.31 9.86 2.26
CA HIS A 93 -1.19 8.97 2.08
C HIS A 93 -0.79 8.30 3.40
N PHE A 94 -1.07 7.02 3.52
CA PHE A 94 -0.70 6.19 4.66
C PHE A 94 0.31 5.13 4.27
N LEU A 95 1.26 4.86 5.17
CA LEU A 95 2.06 3.64 5.15
C LEU A 95 1.36 2.61 6.04
N VAL A 96 1.03 1.46 5.47
CA VAL A 96 0.28 0.41 6.16
C VAL A 96 1.12 -0.86 6.27
N GLY A 97 1.16 -1.43 7.47
CA GLY A 97 1.64 -2.80 7.70
C GLY A 97 0.46 -3.76 7.85
N MET A 98 0.41 -4.81 7.07
CA MET A 98 -0.62 -5.86 7.13
C MET A 98 0.04 -7.24 7.12
N ASP A 99 -0.36 -8.13 8.04
CA ASP A 99 0.16 -9.50 8.07
C ASP A 99 -0.54 -10.42 7.03
N THR A 100 -0.04 -11.64 6.90
CA THR A 100 -0.59 -12.65 5.97
C THR A 100 -1.93 -13.25 6.41
N ARG A 101 -2.49 -12.79 7.53
CA ARG A 101 -3.86 -13.11 7.98
C ARG A 101 -4.84 -11.97 7.69
N GLY A 102 -4.38 -10.90 7.04
CA GLY A 102 -5.17 -9.70 6.77
C GLY A 102 -5.43 -8.85 8.02
N ILE A 103 -4.54 -8.91 9.02
CA ILE A 103 -4.61 -8.07 10.22
C ILE A 103 -3.66 -6.89 10.07
N ILE A 104 -4.14 -5.69 10.32
CA ILE A 104 -3.35 -4.47 10.29
C ILE A 104 -2.43 -4.45 11.51
N GLN A 105 -1.12 -4.41 11.27
CA GLN A 105 -0.10 -4.35 12.30
C GLN A 105 0.15 -2.91 12.76
N GLY A 106 -0.12 -1.95 11.88
CA GLY A 106 -0.04 -0.52 12.16
C GLY A 106 -0.26 0.32 10.91
N VAL A 107 -0.51 1.60 11.14
CA VAL A 107 -0.68 2.61 10.12
C VAL A 107 0.12 3.85 10.50
N ILE A 108 0.85 4.42 9.56
CA ILE A 108 1.57 5.69 9.71
C ILE A 108 0.92 6.70 8.78
N MET A 109 0.51 7.85 9.31
CA MET A 109 0.12 9.00 8.51
C MET A 109 1.40 9.63 7.95
N ASP A 110 1.52 9.74 6.63
CA ASP A 110 2.66 10.39 5.98
C ASP A 110 2.28 11.76 5.43
N TYR A 111 1.17 11.83 4.70
CA TYR A 111 0.74 13.08 4.08
C TYR A 111 -0.76 13.15 3.86
N ASN A 112 -1.32 14.33 4.05
CA ASN A 112 -2.63 14.73 3.54
C ASN A 112 -2.65 16.25 3.30
N SER A 113 -3.59 16.70 2.50
CA SER A 113 -3.88 18.13 2.26
C SER A 113 -5.28 18.53 2.74
N GLU A 114 -5.86 17.73 3.63
CA GLU A 114 -7.21 17.96 4.13
C GLU A 114 -7.29 19.20 5.03
N PRO A 115 -8.28 20.09 4.84
CA PRO A 115 -8.40 21.33 5.62
C PRO A 115 -8.53 21.10 7.13
N TYR A 116 -9.11 19.96 7.51
CA TYR A 116 -9.32 19.57 8.91
C TYR A 116 -8.46 18.37 9.33
N GLY A 117 -7.43 18.05 8.53
CA GLY A 117 -6.54 16.92 8.76
C GLY A 117 -5.82 17.02 10.10
N TYR A 118 -5.32 18.20 10.43
CA TYR A 118 -4.48 18.47 11.60
C TYR A 118 -5.11 18.05 12.94
N PHE A 119 -6.44 18.07 13.08
CA PHE A 119 -7.11 17.63 14.32
C PHE A 119 -7.88 16.32 14.17
N SER A 120 -8.01 15.77 12.96
CA SER A 120 -8.83 14.59 12.69
C SER A 120 -8.02 13.35 12.32
N VAL A 121 -7.18 13.43 11.30
CA VAL A 121 -6.45 12.27 10.75
C VAL A 121 -4.94 12.29 11.03
N ASP A 122 -4.34 13.47 11.27
CA ASP A 122 -2.93 13.59 11.64
C ASP A 122 -2.61 13.10 13.07
N PRO A 123 -3.50 13.31 14.09
CA PRO A 123 -3.18 12.83 15.41
C PRO A 123 -3.01 11.31 15.44
N PRO A 124 -1.98 10.77 16.13
CA PRO A 124 -1.72 9.33 16.23
C PRO A 124 -2.96 8.52 16.65
N LYS A 125 -3.81 9.10 17.49
CA LYS A 125 -5.08 8.50 17.93
C LYS A 125 -5.99 8.06 16.79
N PHE A 126 -5.92 8.68 15.61
CA PHE A 126 -6.71 8.25 14.48
C PHE A 126 -6.17 6.93 13.90
N VAL A 127 -4.88 6.89 13.57
CA VAL A 127 -4.27 5.72 12.94
C VAL A 127 -4.16 4.52 13.89
N GLU A 128 -4.03 4.76 15.20
CA GLU A 128 -4.00 3.72 16.24
C GLU A 128 -5.27 2.85 16.25
N GLN A 129 -6.41 3.40 15.86
CA GLN A 129 -7.69 2.68 15.81
C GLN A 129 -7.70 1.56 14.76
N PHE A 130 -6.81 1.59 13.79
CA PHE A 130 -6.72 0.56 12.76
C PHE A 130 -5.80 -0.60 13.16
N LYS A 131 -4.96 -0.44 14.16
CA LYS A 131 -4.10 -1.51 14.66
C LYS A 131 -4.94 -2.67 15.17
N ASN A 132 -4.54 -3.89 14.81
CA ASN A 132 -5.22 -5.15 15.10
C ASN A 132 -6.58 -5.35 14.42
N LYS A 133 -7.05 -4.42 13.58
CA LYS A 133 -8.25 -4.63 12.78
C LYS A 133 -8.01 -5.63 11.67
N SER A 134 -9.02 -6.46 11.42
CA SER A 134 -9.08 -7.33 10.25
C SER A 134 -9.55 -6.52 9.03
N ILE A 135 -9.07 -6.87 7.83
CA ILE A 135 -9.61 -6.31 6.58
C ILE A 135 -11.11 -6.61 6.38
N ARG A 136 -11.68 -7.53 7.17
CA ARG A 136 -13.12 -7.85 7.19
C ARG A 136 -13.93 -6.88 8.07
N ASP A 137 -13.27 -6.09 8.92
CA ASP A 137 -13.93 -5.09 9.74
C ASP A 137 -14.52 -3.98 8.86
N PRO A 138 -15.56 -3.27 9.34
CA PRO A 138 -16.27 -2.28 8.54
C PRO A 138 -15.43 -1.07 8.14
N PHE A 139 -14.50 -0.61 8.98
CA PHE A 139 -13.77 0.65 8.86
C PHE A 139 -14.75 1.83 8.70
N GLN A 140 -15.74 1.87 9.55
CA GLN A 140 -16.84 2.83 9.50
C GLN A 140 -16.78 3.82 10.66
N ILE A 141 -16.72 5.11 10.31
CA ILE A 141 -16.74 6.19 11.32
C ILE A 141 -18.06 6.16 12.10
N GLY A 142 -17.96 6.24 13.42
CA GLY A 142 -19.09 6.17 14.34
C GLY A 142 -19.56 4.75 14.68
N ARG A 143 -18.95 3.73 14.06
CA ARG A 143 -19.22 2.32 14.37
C ARG A 143 -18.02 1.63 15.01
N ASP A 144 -16.96 1.44 14.25
CA ASP A 144 -15.71 0.79 14.69
C ASP A 144 -14.49 1.73 14.62
N ILE A 145 -14.68 2.95 14.11
CA ILE A 145 -13.72 4.05 14.14
C ILE A 145 -14.42 5.24 14.80
N ALA A 146 -13.82 5.82 15.84
CA ALA A 146 -14.36 6.96 16.55
C ALA A 146 -14.46 8.19 15.64
N ALA A 147 -15.59 8.89 15.75
CA ALA A 147 -15.82 10.11 15.00
C ALA A 147 -15.17 11.33 15.67
N VAL A 148 -14.74 12.30 14.87
CA VAL A 148 -14.34 13.63 15.33
C VAL A 148 -15.31 14.65 14.72
N SER A 149 -15.90 15.49 15.56
CA SER A 149 -16.83 16.54 15.11
C SER A 149 -16.17 17.47 14.10
N ARG A 150 -16.94 17.89 13.10
CA ARG A 150 -16.52 18.80 12.01
C ARG A 150 -15.52 18.24 11.00
N ALA A 151 -15.14 16.95 11.11
CA ALA A 151 -14.19 16.32 10.19
C ALA A 151 -14.74 15.06 9.52
N SER A 152 -16.06 14.85 9.51
CA SER A 152 -16.68 13.60 9.02
C SER A 152 -16.29 13.26 7.59
N ILE A 153 -16.18 14.23 6.69
CA ILE A 153 -15.83 14.00 5.29
C ILE A 153 -14.40 13.45 5.21
N THR A 154 -13.43 14.16 5.78
CA THR A 154 -12.01 13.76 5.80
C THR A 154 -11.83 12.37 6.43
N MET A 155 -12.46 12.13 7.59
CA MET A 155 -12.35 10.85 8.28
C MET A 155 -12.96 9.69 7.51
N ASN A 156 -14.14 9.89 6.89
CA ASN A 156 -14.74 8.85 6.04
C ASN A 156 -13.88 8.53 4.83
N HIS A 157 -13.26 9.54 4.21
CA HIS A 157 -12.33 9.30 3.11
C HIS A 157 -11.08 8.54 3.56
N ALA A 158 -10.46 8.94 4.68
CA ALA A 158 -9.30 8.27 5.24
C ALA A 158 -9.59 6.80 5.58
N ALA A 159 -10.72 6.53 6.25
CA ALA A 159 -11.14 5.18 6.58
C ALA A 159 -11.42 4.33 5.32
N ARG A 160 -12.03 4.94 4.28
CA ARG A 160 -12.27 4.29 2.99
C ARG A 160 -10.96 3.94 2.29
N VAL A 161 -10.02 4.89 2.19
CA VAL A 161 -8.70 4.67 1.57
C VAL A 161 -7.96 3.52 2.25
N LEU A 162 -7.93 3.49 3.58
CA LEU A 162 -7.33 2.39 4.35
C LEU A 162 -8.04 1.05 4.10
N ARG A 163 -9.37 1.05 4.14
CA ARG A 163 -10.17 -0.14 3.89
C ARG A 163 -9.93 -0.72 2.49
N ASP A 164 -10.03 0.13 1.48
CA ASP A 164 -10.04 -0.32 0.08
C ASP A 164 -8.63 -0.73 -0.37
N SER A 165 -7.58 -0.03 0.07
CA SER A 165 -6.19 -0.42 -0.22
C SER A 165 -5.80 -1.73 0.49
N THR A 166 -6.15 -1.92 1.77
CA THR A 166 -5.86 -3.16 2.49
C THR A 166 -6.60 -4.36 1.90
N ARG A 167 -7.86 -4.18 1.49
CA ARG A 167 -8.65 -5.22 0.81
C ARG A 167 -8.10 -5.56 -0.57
N THR A 168 -7.61 -4.58 -1.31
CA THR A 168 -6.95 -4.81 -2.60
C THR A 168 -5.67 -5.63 -2.42
N MET A 169 -4.84 -5.28 -1.46
CA MET A 169 -3.65 -6.08 -1.11
C MET A 169 -4.01 -7.50 -0.71
N ALA A 170 -5.00 -7.66 0.14
CA ALA A 170 -5.44 -8.99 0.58
C ALA A 170 -5.97 -9.83 -0.58
N LYS A 171 -6.80 -9.28 -1.47
CA LYS A 171 -7.30 -9.99 -2.66
C LYS A 171 -6.17 -10.46 -3.58
N THR A 172 -5.05 -9.74 -3.60
CA THR A 172 -3.93 -10.08 -4.48
C THR A 172 -3.03 -11.17 -3.89
N PHE A 173 -2.82 -11.16 -2.57
CA PHE A 173 -1.75 -11.96 -1.94
C PHE A 173 -2.25 -12.99 -0.94
N LEU A 174 -3.51 -12.95 -0.52
CA LEU A 174 -4.07 -13.86 0.49
C LEU A 174 -5.21 -14.69 -0.08
N THR A 175 -5.32 -15.93 0.41
CA THR A 175 -6.50 -16.76 0.17
C THR A 175 -7.61 -16.42 1.18
N PRO A 176 -8.89 -16.65 0.85
CA PRO A 176 -9.99 -16.41 1.79
C PRO A 176 -9.84 -17.10 3.15
N ASP A 177 -9.22 -18.29 3.18
CA ASP A 177 -9.02 -19.08 4.38
C ASP A 177 -7.93 -18.52 5.30
N GLN A 178 -6.96 -17.77 4.73
CA GLN A 178 -5.92 -17.09 5.50
C GLN A 178 -6.47 -15.88 6.25
N ILE A 179 -7.57 -15.28 5.75
CA ILE A 179 -8.07 -14.02 6.29
C ILE A 179 -8.84 -14.25 7.59
N THR A 180 -8.33 -13.71 8.67
CA THR A 180 -8.94 -13.79 10.01
C THR A 180 -10.34 -13.15 10.02
N LYS A 181 -11.28 -13.79 10.71
CA LYS A 181 -12.63 -13.24 10.91
C LYS A 181 -12.56 -11.91 11.67
N PRO A 182 -13.58 -11.02 11.51
CA PRO A 182 -13.68 -9.79 12.27
C PRO A 182 -13.62 -10.05 13.78
N GLN A 183 -13.01 -9.16 14.53
CA GLN A 183 -13.17 -9.13 15.97
C GLN A 183 -14.62 -8.67 16.27
N GLN A 184 -15.36 -9.47 17.02
CA GLN A 184 -16.73 -9.15 17.46
C GLN A 184 -16.70 -8.15 18.60
#